data_3b2246afa38b2bde04b120aa7e1fa29a
#
_entry.id   3b2246afa38b2bde04b120aa7e1fa29a
#
_cell.length_a   1.000
_cell.length_b   1.000
_cell.length_c   1.000
_cell.angle_alpha   90.00
_cell.angle_beta   90.00
_cell.angle_gamma   90.00
#
_symmetry.space_group_name_H-M   'P 1'
#
loop_
_entity.id
_entity.type
_entity.pdbx_description
1 polymer ?
#
loop_
_entity_poly.entity_id
_entity_poly.type
_entity_poly.pdbx_seq_one_letter_code
_entity_poly.pdbx_strand_id
1 'polypeptide(L)'
;LSIRRQRQMCIRDRLQSEQQIVDIWEGTDQIVEDLPTERNYTFKSGVNIMFGCNNFCSYCIVPYVRGRERSREPEAIVKEVKRLVADGVSEVMLLGQNVNSYGKTLEHPVTFAQLLEMLEDVEGLKRIRFMTSHPKDLSDELIETMAKSKKICHHLHLPLQSGSSRILKAMNRRYDKEKYLNLVDKIRTAIPDISLTTDIIVGFPGETEEDFEETLDVVSKCGYDTAFTFLYSRRSGTPAAEMEQI
;
A
#
# COMPACT_ATOMS: atom_id res chain seq x y z
N LEU A 1 -17.19 -25.37 7.23
CA LEU A 1 -18.44 -25.64 6.46
C LEU A 1 -19.61 -24.75 6.87
N SER A 2 -19.71 -24.31 8.16
CA SER A 2 -20.81 -23.47 8.65
C SER A 2 -20.75 -22.03 8.13
N ILE A 3 -19.59 -21.40 8.09
CA ILE A 3 -19.41 -19.99 7.70
C ILE A 3 -19.76 -19.76 6.22
N ARG A 4 -19.43 -20.72 5.34
CA ARG A 4 -19.75 -20.61 3.90
C ARG A 4 -21.25 -20.75 3.63
N ARG A 5 -21.94 -21.62 4.37
CA ARG A 5 -23.43 -21.78 4.29
C ARG A 5 -24.16 -20.58 4.87
N GLN A 6 -23.71 -20.06 6.01
CA GLN A 6 -24.27 -18.83 6.61
C GLN A 6 -24.11 -17.63 5.67
N ARG A 7 -22.96 -17.47 5.01
CA ARG A 7 -22.75 -16.39 4.04
C ARG A 7 -23.66 -16.49 2.82
N GLN A 8 -23.86 -17.69 2.28
CA GLN A 8 -24.78 -17.89 1.15
C GLN A 8 -26.24 -17.63 1.54
N MET A 9 -26.65 -18.03 2.74
CA MET A 9 -27.97 -17.69 3.28
C MET A 9 -28.13 -16.18 3.45
N CYS A 10 -27.18 -15.49 4.09
CA CYS A 10 -27.23 -14.04 4.26
C CYS A 10 -27.29 -13.27 2.94
N ILE A 11 -26.57 -13.70 1.89
CA ILE A 11 -26.63 -13.07 0.57
C ILE A 11 -28.03 -13.28 -0.04
N ARG A 12 -28.58 -14.49 0.03
CA ARG A 12 -29.92 -14.80 -0.49
C ARG A 12 -31.00 -14.01 0.22
N ASP A 13 -30.94 -13.93 1.56
CA ASP A 13 -31.89 -13.17 2.37
C ASP A 13 -31.81 -11.67 2.06
N ARG A 14 -30.60 -11.14 1.82
CA ARG A 14 -30.38 -9.75 1.41
C ARG A 14 -30.93 -9.45 0.02
N LEU A 15 -30.76 -10.36 -0.93
CA LEU A 15 -31.32 -10.22 -2.29
C LEU A 15 -32.83 -10.32 -2.31
N GLN A 16 -33.45 -10.99 -1.34
CA GLN A 16 -34.91 -11.13 -1.21
C GLN A 16 -35.55 -10.05 -0.31
N SER A 17 -34.74 -9.27 0.39
CA SER A 17 -35.22 -8.17 1.25
C SER A 17 -35.57 -6.94 0.42
N GLU A 18 -36.74 -6.38 0.64
CA GLU A 18 -37.14 -5.06 0.09
C GLU A 18 -36.50 -3.88 0.83
N GLN A 19 -35.79 -4.16 1.92
CA GLN A 19 -35.11 -3.14 2.73
C GLN A 19 -33.62 -3.11 2.44
N GLN A 20 -33.03 -1.93 2.48
CA GLN A 20 -31.58 -1.75 2.42
C GLN A 20 -30.95 -2.36 3.68
N ILE A 21 -30.16 -3.42 3.51
CA ILE A 21 -29.44 -4.07 4.60
C ILE A 21 -28.01 -3.51 4.63
N VAL A 22 -27.64 -2.90 5.75
CA VAL A 22 -26.28 -2.44 6.05
C VAL A 22 -25.73 -3.35 7.14
N ASP A 23 -24.67 -4.09 6.79
CA ASP A 23 -23.98 -4.97 7.73
C ASP A 23 -22.53 -4.51 7.85
N ILE A 24 -22.19 -3.94 9.00
CA ILE A 24 -20.85 -3.41 9.30
C ILE A 24 -20.19 -4.41 10.23
N TRP A 25 -19.10 -4.99 9.78
CA TRP A 25 -18.31 -5.89 10.61
C TRP A 25 -17.44 -5.08 11.57
N GLU A 26 -17.79 -5.10 12.82
CA GLU A 26 -16.97 -4.53 13.90
C GLU A 26 -15.87 -5.55 14.29
N GLY A 27 -14.61 -5.19 14.01
CA GLY A 27 -13.43 -5.89 14.52
C GLY A 27 -13.31 -7.35 14.09
N THR A 28 -12.84 -7.62 12.87
CA THR A 28 -12.45 -8.97 12.49
C THR A 28 -10.94 -9.05 12.25
N ASP A 29 -10.27 -9.98 12.91
CA ASP A 29 -8.88 -10.36 12.62
C ASP A 29 -8.79 -11.41 11.50
N GLN A 30 -9.94 -11.88 11.01
CA GLN A 30 -10.00 -12.91 9.99
C GLN A 30 -9.72 -12.34 8.59
N ILE A 31 -8.85 -13.04 7.87
CA ILE A 31 -8.63 -12.83 6.44
C ILE A 31 -9.50 -13.84 5.69
N VAL A 32 -10.28 -13.36 4.73
CA VAL A 32 -11.11 -14.23 3.90
C VAL A 32 -10.35 -14.53 2.63
N GLU A 33 -9.99 -15.79 2.48
CA GLU A 33 -9.32 -16.32 1.31
C GLU A 33 -10.31 -16.87 0.26
N ASP A 34 -9.83 -17.12 -0.95
CA ASP A 34 -10.57 -17.76 -2.06
C ASP A 34 -11.89 -17.06 -2.44
N LEU A 35 -11.96 -15.73 -2.31
CA LEU A 35 -13.10 -14.99 -2.84
C LEU A 35 -13.09 -15.01 -4.38
N PRO A 36 -14.25 -15.23 -5.01
CA PRO A 36 -14.37 -15.10 -6.45
C PRO A 36 -14.05 -13.65 -6.85
N THR A 37 -13.18 -13.49 -7.83
CA THR A 37 -12.74 -12.18 -8.31
C THR A 37 -13.26 -11.98 -9.72
N GLU A 38 -14.05 -10.94 -9.94
CA GLU A 38 -14.39 -10.48 -11.27
C GLU A 38 -13.27 -9.56 -11.77
N ARG A 39 -12.70 -9.86 -12.93
CA ARG A 39 -11.57 -9.15 -13.50
C ARG A 39 -12.00 -8.30 -14.68
N ASN A 40 -11.63 -7.03 -14.70
CA ASN A 40 -11.85 -6.14 -15.83
C ASN A 40 -10.90 -6.43 -17.01
N TYR A 41 -9.81 -7.16 -16.75
CA TYR A 41 -8.79 -7.50 -17.74
C TYR A 41 -8.44 -8.97 -17.67
N THR A 42 -8.20 -9.60 -18.82
CA THR A 42 -7.82 -11.01 -18.89
C THR A 42 -6.35 -11.25 -18.52
N PHE A 43 -5.46 -10.28 -18.81
CA PHE A 43 -4.01 -10.42 -18.66
C PHE A 43 -3.44 -9.89 -17.36
N LYS A 44 -4.22 -9.14 -16.55
CA LYS A 44 -3.75 -8.58 -15.27
C LYS A 44 -4.77 -8.73 -14.15
N SER A 45 -4.28 -8.87 -12.91
CA SER A 45 -5.12 -8.97 -11.72
C SER A 45 -4.49 -8.26 -10.51
N GLY A 46 -5.33 -7.74 -9.63
CA GLY A 46 -4.93 -7.32 -8.29
C GLY A 46 -4.90 -8.52 -7.34
N VAL A 47 -3.90 -8.55 -6.44
CA VAL A 47 -3.77 -9.55 -5.39
C VAL A 47 -3.55 -8.84 -4.07
N ASN A 48 -4.53 -8.92 -3.17
CA ASN A 48 -4.36 -8.40 -1.82
C ASN A 48 -3.37 -9.28 -1.06
N ILE A 49 -2.30 -8.70 -0.52
CA ILE A 49 -1.29 -9.43 0.26
C ILE A 49 -1.42 -9.15 1.75
N MET A 50 -2.04 -8.03 2.11
CA MET A 50 -2.25 -7.60 3.49
C MET A 50 -3.43 -6.64 3.62
N PHE A 51 -3.93 -6.47 4.83
CA PHE A 51 -5.03 -5.58 5.19
C PHE A 51 -4.65 -4.75 6.41
N GLY A 52 -5.28 -3.57 6.55
CA GLY A 52 -5.06 -2.67 7.68
C GLY A 52 -3.74 -1.93 7.65
N CYS A 53 -3.49 -1.05 8.64
CA CYS A 53 -2.28 -0.25 8.71
C CYS A 53 -1.96 0.15 10.15
N ASN A 54 -0.69 0.03 10.54
CA ASN A 54 -0.20 0.41 11.88
C ASN A 54 0.54 1.76 11.90
N ASN A 55 0.52 2.54 10.81
CA ASN A 55 1.28 3.79 10.74
C ASN A 55 0.63 4.94 11.50
N PHE A 56 -0.70 4.97 11.59
CA PHE A 56 -1.44 6.03 12.29
C PHE A 56 -0.99 7.45 11.90
N CYS A 57 -0.77 7.67 10.59
CA CYS A 57 -0.53 9.02 10.09
C CYS A 57 -1.69 9.93 10.52
N SER A 58 -1.39 11.14 11.02
CA SER A 58 -2.37 11.98 11.71
C SER A 58 -3.58 12.40 10.85
N TYR A 59 -3.43 12.39 9.53
CA TYR A 59 -4.50 12.71 8.57
C TYR A 59 -5.29 11.49 8.08
N CYS A 60 -4.88 10.26 8.45
CA CYS A 60 -5.35 9.05 7.79
C CYS A 60 -6.38 8.30 8.63
N ILE A 61 -7.55 8.04 8.02
CA ILE A 61 -8.63 7.29 8.67
C ILE A 61 -8.45 5.76 8.57
N VAL A 62 -7.54 5.28 7.72
CA VAL A 62 -7.40 3.84 7.40
C VAL A 62 -7.23 2.94 8.63
N PRO A 63 -6.36 3.24 9.62
CA PRO A 63 -6.22 2.38 10.80
C PRO A 63 -7.53 2.19 11.59
N TYR A 64 -8.40 3.20 11.55
CA TYR A 64 -9.67 3.21 12.30
C TYR A 64 -10.78 2.44 11.58
N VAL A 65 -10.74 2.38 10.24
CA VAL A 65 -11.80 1.73 9.43
C VAL A 65 -11.40 0.36 8.88
N ARG A 66 -10.09 0.10 8.71
CA ARG A 66 -9.57 -1.19 8.22
C ARG A 66 -8.86 -2.02 9.30
N GLY A 67 -8.68 -1.44 10.48
CA GLY A 67 -8.03 -2.09 11.62
C GLY A 67 -6.51 -2.21 11.49
N ARG A 68 -5.94 -3.04 12.36
CA ARG A 68 -4.50 -3.32 12.42
C ARG A 68 -4.01 -4.09 11.20
N GLU A 69 -2.71 -4.03 10.94
CA GLU A 69 -2.07 -4.80 9.89
C GLU A 69 -2.28 -6.30 10.09
N ARG A 70 -2.62 -6.98 9.01
CA ARG A 70 -2.77 -8.43 8.92
C ARG A 70 -2.24 -8.88 7.57
N SER A 71 -1.18 -9.65 7.57
CA SER A 71 -0.58 -10.22 6.36
C SER A 71 -1.22 -11.56 6.04
N ARG A 72 -1.39 -11.86 4.76
CA ARG A 72 -1.78 -13.18 4.28
C ARG A 72 -0.56 -14.09 4.26
N GLU A 73 -0.78 -15.39 4.42
CA GLU A 73 0.28 -16.39 4.31
C GLU A 73 0.89 -16.38 2.91
N PRO A 74 2.23 -16.42 2.78
CA PRO A 74 2.89 -16.33 1.49
C PRO A 74 2.51 -17.48 0.54
N GLU A 75 2.31 -18.68 1.07
CA GLU A 75 1.89 -19.85 0.29
C GLU A 75 0.49 -19.66 -0.32
N ALA A 76 -0.44 -19.02 0.41
CA ALA A 76 -1.77 -18.69 -0.08
C ALA A 76 -1.71 -17.68 -1.24
N ILE A 77 -0.84 -16.67 -1.11
CA ILE A 77 -0.60 -15.65 -2.16
C ILE A 77 0.00 -16.31 -3.41
N VAL A 78 1.06 -17.11 -3.25
CA VAL A 78 1.71 -17.82 -4.36
C VAL A 78 0.73 -18.77 -5.06
N LYS A 79 -0.09 -19.50 -4.30
CA LYS A 79 -1.14 -20.38 -4.84
C LYS A 79 -2.17 -19.59 -5.66
N GLU A 80 -2.60 -18.43 -5.16
CA GLU A 80 -3.53 -17.56 -5.89
C GLU A 80 -2.91 -17.06 -7.18
N VAL A 81 -1.65 -16.58 -7.14
CA VAL A 81 -0.94 -16.10 -8.34
C VAL A 81 -0.76 -17.20 -9.38
N LYS A 82 -0.41 -18.43 -8.96
CA LYS A 82 -0.33 -19.59 -9.86
C LYS A 82 -1.68 -19.89 -10.53
N ARG A 83 -2.77 -19.83 -9.78
CA ARG A 83 -4.13 -20.00 -10.34
C ARG A 83 -4.46 -18.91 -11.36
N LEU A 84 -4.15 -17.64 -11.05
CA LEU A 84 -4.35 -16.52 -11.95
C LEU A 84 -3.54 -16.67 -13.25
N VAL A 85 -2.31 -17.14 -13.15
CA VAL A 85 -1.45 -17.41 -14.32
C VAL A 85 -2.02 -18.55 -15.17
N ALA A 86 -2.51 -19.62 -14.56
CA ALA A 86 -3.19 -20.72 -15.29
C ALA A 86 -4.45 -20.22 -16.03
N ASP A 87 -5.11 -19.16 -15.53
CA ASP A 87 -6.24 -18.47 -16.16
C ASP A 87 -5.80 -17.39 -17.21
N GLY A 88 -4.50 -17.33 -17.58
CA GLY A 88 -3.97 -16.43 -18.60
C GLY A 88 -3.50 -15.07 -18.10
N VAL A 89 -3.48 -14.81 -16.78
CA VAL A 89 -2.91 -13.59 -16.19
C VAL A 89 -1.39 -13.62 -16.31
N SER A 90 -0.80 -12.56 -16.83
CA SER A 90 0.66 -12.41 -16.98
C SER A 90 1.23 -11.25 -16.14
N GLU A 91 0.40 -10.43 -15.55
CA GLU A 91 0.77 -9.31 -14.69
C GLU A 91 -0.06 -9.30 -13.41
N VAL A 92 0.60 -9.18 -12.25
CA VAL A 92 -0.08 -8.99 -10.96
C VAL A 92 0.29 -7.66 -10.33
N MET A 93 -0.71 -7.04 -9.68
CA MET A 93 -0.54 -5.87 -8.82
C MET A 93 -0.76 -6.30 -7.37
N LEU A 94 0.31 -6.30 -6.57
CA LEU A 94 0.22 -6.61 -5.14
C LEU A 94 -0.34 -5.40 -4.39
N LEU A 95 -1.37 -5.63 -3.59
CA LEU A 95 -2.16 -4.59 -2.94
C LEU A 95 -2.13 -4.73 -1.42
N GLY A 96 -2.03 -3.59 -0.76
CA GLY A 96 -2.09 -3.44 0.69
C GLY A 96 -2.10 -1.97 1.07
N GLN A 97 -2.25 -1.63 2.35
CA GLN A 97 -2.17 -0.25 2.83
C GLN A 97 -0.73 0.23 3.07
N ASN A 98 0.20 -0.71 3.25
CA ASN A 98 1.65 -0.50 3.33
C ASN A 98 2.34 -1.82 3.00
N VAL A 99 2.52 -2.12 1.72
CA VAL A 99 3.05 -3.42 1.27
C VAL A 99 4.46 -3.71 1.80
N ASN A 100 5.25 -2.67 2.10
CA ASN A 100 6.61 -2.83 2.62
C ASN A 100 6.65 -3.39 4.05
N SER A 101 5.54 -3.32 4.80
CA SER A 101 5.43 -3.93 6.13
C SER A 101 4.88 -5.36 6.11
N TYR A 102 4.65 -5.91 4.91
CA TYR A 102 4.17 -7.28 4.76
C TYR A 102 4.99 -8.28 5.58
N GLY A 103 4.31 -9.27 6.11
CA GLY A 103 4.86 -10.41 6.81
C GLY A 103 5.20 -10.19 8.29
N LYS A 104 5.22 -8.93 8.78
CA LYS A 104 5.52 -8.64 10.20
C LYS A 104 4.51 -9.22 11.19
N THR A 105 3.32 -9.59 10.73
CA THR A 105 2.23 -10.11 11.55
C THR A 105 2.02 -11.61 11.40
N LEU A 106 2.84 -12.27 10.60
CA LEU A 106 2.82 -13.72 10.44
C LEU A 106 3.46 -14.41 11.65
N GLU A 107 3.04 -15.62 11.94
CA GLU A 107 3.64 -16.46 13.00
C GLU A 107 5.12 -16.73 12.68
N HIS A 108 5.41 -16.98 11.41
CA HIS A 108 6.77 -17.07 10.87
C HIS A 108 7.02 -15.85 9.96
N PRO A 109 7.69 -14.81 10.46
CA PRO A 109 7.88 -13.57 9.70
C PRO A 109 8.59 -13.80 8.37
N VAL A 110 8.00 -13.28 7.31
CA VAL A 110 8.54 -13.29 5.94
C VAL A 110 8.58 -11.85 5.45
N THR A 111 9.71 -11.40 4.91
CA THR A 111 9.80 -10.02 4.40
C THR A 111 9.05 -9.86 3.08
N PHE A 112 8.71 -8.62 2.73
CA PHE A 112 8.10 -8.34 1.43
C PHE A 112 9.06 -8.72 0.27
N ALA A 113 10.35 -8.53 0.46
CA ALA A 113 11.38 -8.95 -0.50
C ALA A 113 11.34 -10.46 -0.74
N GLN A 114 11.28 -11.25 0.33
CA GLN A 114 11.17 -12.72 0.23
C GLN A 114 9.87 -13.17 -0.47
N LEU A 115 8.73 -12.51 -0.21
CA LEU A 115 7.51 -12.79 -0.97
C LEU A 115 7.70 -12.52 -2.46
N LEU A 116 8.36 -11.41 -2.82
CA LEU A 116 8.65 -11.08 -4.22
C LEU A 116 9.55 -12.12 -4.88
N GLU A 117 10.56 -12.64 -4.18
CA GLU A 117 11.43 -13.74 -4.66
C GLU A 117 10.61 -15.02 -4.90
N MET A 118 9.70 -15.38 -3.99
CA MET A 118 8.80 -16.53 -4.21
C MET A 118 7.90 -16.35 -5.44
N LEU A 119 7.50 -15.12 -5.74
CA LEU A 119 6.70 -14.81 -6.93
C LEU A 119 7.54 -14.73 -8.22
N GLU A 120 8.85 -14.42 -8.11
CA GLU A 120 9.77 -14.47 -9.25
C GLU A 120 9.82 -15.87 -9.86
N ASP A 121 9.70 -16.92 -9.05
CA ASP A 121 9.74 -18.33 -9.47
C ASP A 121 8.43 -18.83 -10.12
N VAL A 122 7.35 -18.02 -10.11
CA VAL A 122 6.08 -18.45 -10.71
C VAL A 122 6.20 -18.45 -12.24
N GLU A 123 6.24 -19.63 -12.84
CA GLU A 123 6.29 -19.78 -14.30
C GLU A 123 5.05 -19.17 -14.97
N GLY A 124 5.23 -18.47 -16.09
CA GLY A 124 4.16 -17.79 -16.82
C GLY A 124 3.82 -16.37 -16.30
N LEU A 125 4.15 -16.02 -15.07
CA LEU A 125 4.10 -14.65 -14.58
C LEU A 125 5.21 -13.83 -15.24
N LYS A 126 4.85 -12.70 -15.85
CA LYS A 126 5.80 -11.85 -16.58
C LYS A 126 6.09 -10.53 -15.88
N ARG A 127 5.12 -9.99 -15.12
CA ARG A 127 5.27 -8.70 -14.44
C ARG A 127 4.65 -8.72 -13.06
N ILE A 128 5.40 -8.14 -12.13
CA ILE A 128 4.99 -7.89 -10.74
C ILE A 128 5.02 -6.39 -10.51
N ARG A 129 3.91 -5.84 -10.06
CA ARG A 129 3.79 -4.46 -9.59
C ARG A 129 3.28 -4.45 -8.16
N PHE A 130 3.58 -3.40 -7.46
CA PHE A 130 3.00 -3.15 -6.14
C PHE A 130 2.79 -1.65 -5.93
N MET A 131 1.88 -1.33 -5.02
CA MET A 131 1.56 0.06 -4.69
C MET A 131 1.53 0.24 -3.18
N THR A 132 1.51 1.52 -2.77
CA THR A 132 1.35 1.91 -1.38
C THR A 132 2.54 1.53 -0.50
N SER A 133 3.72 1.97 -0.93
CA SER A 133 4.94 1.89 -0.15
C SER A 133 5.00 3.00 0.89
N HIS A 134 5.56 2.71 2.06
CA HIS A 134 5.86 3.73 3.05
C HIS A 134 7.38 3.88 3.20
N PRO A 135 7.95 5.10 3.07
CA PRO A 135 9.41 5.30 3.07
C PRO A 135 10.14 4.68 4.25
N LYS A 136 9.54 4.70 5.46
CA LYS A 136 10.17 4.11 6.66
C LYS A 136 10.35 2.58 6.61
N ASP A 137 9.56 1.88 5.79
CA ASP A 137 9.56 0.42 5.72
C ASP A 137 10.23 -0.11 4.44
N LEU A 138 10.76 0.76 3.60
CA LEU A 138 11.51 0.37 2.40
C LEU A 138 12.93 -0.03 2.80
N SER A 139 13.20 -1.34 2.79
CA SER A 139 14.49 -1.91 3.20
C SER A 139 15.50 -1.97 2.06
N ASP A 140 16.79 -2.05 2.40
CA ASP A 140 17.85 -2.27 1.44
C ASP A 140 17.67 -3.63 0.72
N GLU A 141 17.22 -4.68 1.44
CA GLU A 141 16.85 -5.99 0.89
C GLU A 141 15.81 -5.84 -0.25
N LEU A 142 14.76 -5.04 -0.03
CA LEU A 142 13.74 -4.81 -1.06
C LEU A 142 14.31 -4.10 -2.28
N ILE A 143 15.14 -3.08 -2.09
CA ILE A 143 15.81 -2.37 -3.19
C ILE A 143 16.67 -3.33 -4.02
N GLU A 144 17.46 -4.18 -3.35
CA GLU A 144 18.29 -5.18 -4.02
C GLU A 144 17.45 -6.23 -4.78
N THR A 145 16.37 -6.71 -4.17
CA THR A 145 15.45 -7.67 -4.81
C THR A 145 14.82 -7.06 -6.07
N MET A 146 14.38 -5.80 -6.00
CA MET A 146 13.88 -5.07 -7.15
C MET A 146 14.92 -4.93 -8.26
N ALA A 147 16.16 -4.57 -7.90
CA ALA A 147 17.26 -4.39 -8.86
C ALA A 147 17.68 -5.68 -9.57
N LYS A 148 17.54 -6.83 -8.91
CA LYS A 148 17.94 -8.14 -9.45
C LYS A 148 16.81 -8.84 -10.21
N SER A 149 15.56 -8.48 -9.96
CA SER A 149 14.39 -9.15 -10.53
C SER A 149 14.25 -8.88 -12.03
N LYS A 150 13.74 -9.89 -12.74
CA LYS A 150 13.37 -9.78 -14.17
C LYS A 150 11.87 -9.53 -14.38
N LYS A 151 11.07 -9.65 -13.31
CA LYS A 151 9.62 -9.54 -13.36
C LYS A 151 9.09 -8.30 -12.62
N ILE A 152 9.79 -7.82 -11.59
CA ILE A 152 9.39 -6.60 -10.89
C ILE A 152 9.60 -5.40 -11.81
N CYS A 153 8.53 -4.65 -12.03
CA CYS A 153 8.62 -3.44 -12.85
C CYS A 153 9.44 -2.36 -12.11
N HIS A 154 10.35 -1.70 -12.80
CA HIS A 154 11.13 -0.56 -12.28
C HIS A 154 10.22 0.67 -12.13
N HIS A 155 9.20 0.54 -11.29
CA HIS A 155 8.27 1.59 -10.92
C HIS A 155 7.97 1.50 -9.43
N LEU A 156 8.16 2.59 -8.70
CA LEU A 156 7.91 2.66 -7.28
C LEU A 156 7.07 3.89 -6.94
N HIS A 157 5.92 3.64 -6.32
CA HIS A 157 5.11 4.71 -5.72
C HIS A 157 5.56 4.91 -4.27
N LEU A 158 6.22 6.05 -4.00
CA LEU A 158 6.84 6.38 -2.71
C LEU A 158 6.30 7.72 -2.18
N PRO A 159 5.17 7.71 -1.43
CA PRO A 159 4.51 8.92 -0.96
C PRO A 159 5.40 9.77 -0.04
N LEU A 160 5.77 10.98 -0.48
CA LEU A 160 6.50 11.98 0.28
C LEU A 160 5.61 12.63 1.35
N GLN A 161 4.42 13.03 0.96
CA GLN A 161 3.38 13.79 1.66
C GLN A 161 3.74 15.27 1.89
N SER A 162 4.93 15.59 2.40
CA SER A 162 5.49 16.94 2.57
C SER A 162 7.02 16.87 2.53
N GLY A 163 7.68 17.91 2.07
CA GLY A 163 9.13 18.07 2.10
C GLY A 163 9.65 18.67 3.39
N SER A 164 8.79 19.22 4.24
CA SER A 164 9.18 19.78 5.53
C SER A 164 9.24 18.70 6.60
N SER A 165 10.41 18.58 7.26
CA SER A 165 10.59 17.65 8.39
C SER A 165 9.66 17.98 9.56
N ARG A 166 9.31 19.26 9.75
CA ARG A 166 8.36 19.72 10.77
C ARG A 166 6.95 19.21 10.47
N ILE A 167 6.50 19.36 9.25
CA ILE A 167 5.19 18.87 8.80
C ILE A 167 5.13 17.35 8.78
N LEU A 168 6.16 16.67 8.31
CA LEU A 168 6.25 15.21 8.38
C LEU A 168 6.11 14.69 9.81
N LYS A 169 6.74 15.35 10.79
CA LYS A 169 6.56 15.02 12.20
C LYS A 169 5.12 15.24 12.68
N ALA A 170 4.48 16.35 12.31
CA ALA A 170 3.08 16.64 12.63
C ALA A 170 2.12 15.62 11.96
N MET A 171 2.45 15.16 10.77
CA MET A 171 1.76 14.08 10.05
C MET A 171 1.99 12.68 10.66
N ASN A 172 2.80 12.55 11.71
CA ASN A 172 3.25 11.28 12.29
C ASN A 172 3.97 10.38 11.26
N ARG A 173 4.68 10.99 10.30
CA ARG A 173 5.59 10.27 9.40
C ARG A 173 6.91 10.04 10.13
N ARG A 174 7.39 8.80 10.16
CA ARG A 174 8.59 8.42 10.95
C ARG A 174 9.88 8.53 10.15
N TYR A 175 9.96 9.50 9.27
CA TYR A 175 11.13 9.92 8.52
C TYR A 175 11.12 11.44 8.38
N ASP A 176 12.27 12.01 8.09
CA ASP A 176 12.49 13.42 7.80
C ASP A 176 12.92 13.61 6.34
N LYS A 177 13.09 14.88 5.93
CA LYS A 177 13.52 15.28 4.59
C LYS A 177 14.81 14.57 4.16
N GLU A 178 15.82 14.56 5.03
CA GLU A 178 17.14 13.99 4.70
C GLU A 178 17.08 12.49 4.49
N LYS A 179 16.39 11.76 5.38
CA LYS A 179 16.18 10.31 5.22
C LYS A 179 15.45 9.97 3.95
N TYR A 180 14.44 10.78 3.58
CA TYR A 180 13.70 10.57 2.35
C TYR A 180 14.58 10.77 1.12
N LEU A 181 15.36 11.87 1.06
CA LEU A 181 16.28 12.15 -0.05
C LEU A 181 17.35 11.07 -0.18
N ASN A 182 17.96 10.66 0.94
CA ASN A 182 18.94 9.57 0.95
C ASN A 182 18.33 8.24 0.46
N LEU A 183 17.07 7.97 0.78
CA LEU A 183 16.38 6.79 0.31
C LEU A 183 16.16 6.84 -1.21
N VAL A 184 15.75 7.98 -1.75
CA VAL A 184 15.57 8.18 -3.19
C VAL A 184 16.90 8.01 -3.93
N ASP A 185 18.00 8.57 -3.39
CA ASP A 185 19.33 8.42 -3.97
C ASP A 185 19.80 6.96 -4.01
N LYS A 186 19.60 6.22 -2.91
CA LYS A 186 19.84 4.77 -2.87
C LYS A 186 19.08 4.01 -3.94
N ILE A 187 17.77 4.29 -4.08
CA ILE A 187 16.92 3.63 -5.04
C ILE A 187 17.42 3.89 -6.46
N ARG A 188 17.70 5.15 -6.81
CA ARG A 188 18.18 5.52 -8.14
C ARG A 188 19.58 5.00 -8.44
N THR A 189 20.43 4.88 -7.42
CA THR A 189 21.76 4.26 -7.56
C THR A 189 21.64 2.77 -7.87
N ALA A 190 20.75 2.06 -7.19
CA ALA A 190 20.56 0.62 -7.39
C ALA A 190 19.76 0.31 -8.69
N ILE A 191 18.83 1.19 -9.07
CA ILE A 191 17.93 1.01 -10.23
C ILE A 191 17.87 2.33 -11.00
N PRO A 192 18.86 2.63 -11.87
CA PRO A 192 18.99 3.93 -12.55
C PRO A 192 17.80 4.33 -13.43
N ASP A 193 17.08 3.36 -13.98
CA ASP A 193 15.91 3.53 -14.85
C ASP A 193 14.57 3.48 -14.11
N ILE A 194 14.58 3.54 -12.77
CA ILE A 194 13.34 3.47 -12.00
C ILE A 194 12.46 4.70 -12.19
N SER A 195 11.19 4.46 -12.47
CA SER A 195 10.14 5.47 -12.44
C SER A 195 9.65 5.66 -11.00
N LEU A 196 9.75 6.89 -10.49
CA LEU A 196 9.29 7.26 -9.16
C LEU A 196 8.03 8.11 -9.24
N THR A 197 7.02 7.71 -8.49
CA THR A 197 5.80 8.50 -8.31
C THR A 197 5.54 8.76 -6.83
N THR A 198 4.83 9.84 -6.51
CA THR A 198 4.63 10.27 -5.13
C THR A 198 3.24 10.86 -4.91
N ASP A 199 2.85 10.98 -3.63
CA ASP A 199 1.73 11.77 -3.14
C ASP A 199 2.26 12.96 -2.35
N ILE A 200 1.58 14.12 -2.49
CA ILE A 200 1.88 15.36 -1.77
C ILE A 200 0.57 15.93 -1.25
N ILE A 201 0.55 16.33 0.01
CA ILE A 201 -0.56 17.03 0.65
C ILE A 201 -0.09 18.45 0.95
N VAL A 202 -0.81 19.45 0.44
CA VAL A 202 -0.58 20.88 0.68
C VAL A 202 -1.69 21.44 1.57
N GLY A 203 -1.39 22.44 2.37
CA GLY A 203 -2.34 23.05 3.29
C GLY A 203 -2.63 22.15 4.50
N PHE A 204 -1.65 21.35 4.93
CA PHE A 204 -1.77 20.59 6.17
C PHE A 204 -1.81 21.54 7.37
N PRO A 205 -2.60 21.24 8.44
CA PRO A 205 -2.69 22.10 9.62
C PRO A 205 -1.34 22.55 10.15
N GLY A 206 -1.17 23.88 10.22
CA GLY A 206 0.05 24.54 10.64
C GLY A 206 1.18 24.59 9.61
N GLU A 207 0.95 24.21 8.36
CA GLU A 207 1.92 24.39 7.27
C GLU A 207 2.12 25.87 6.96
N THR A 208 3.37 26.30 6.83
CA THR A 208 3.74 27.67 6.44
C THR A 208 4.23 27.69 4.99
N GLU A 209 4.43 28.92 4.45
CA GLU A 209 5.00 29.09 3.12
C GLU A 209 6.41 28.48 3.04
N GLU A 210 7.23 28.63 4.09
CA GLU A 210 8.56 28.04 4.16
C GLU A 210 8.52 26.50 4.12
N ASP A 211 7.53 25.87 4.77
CA ASP A 211 7.32 24.41 4.69
C ASP A 211 6.93 23.94 3.28
N PHE A 212 6.11 24.75 2.60
CA PHE A 212 5.75 24.48 1.22
C PHE A 212 6.94 24.64 0.28
N GLU A 213 7.77 25.66 0.45
CA GLU A 213 9.02 25.84 -0.31
C GLU A 213 9.98 24.65 -0.09
N GLU A 214 10.09 24.12 1.13
CA GLU A 214 10.83 22.88 1.37
C GLU A 214 10.28 21.68 0.59
N THR A 215 8.95 21.62 0.41
CA THR A 215 8.31 20.58 -0.38
C THR A 215 8.66 20.72 -1.86
N LEU A 216 8.66 21.93 -2.40
CA LEU A 216 9.10 22.20 -3.78
C LEU A 216 10.58 21.83 -4.00
N ASP A 217 11.45 22.14 -3.03
CA ASP A 217 12.87 21.78 -3.07
C ASP A 217 13.06 20.25 -3.16
N VAL A 218 12.33 19.47 -2.33
CA VAL A 218 12.40 18.01 -2.38
C VAL A 218 11.86 17.47 -3.72
N VAL A 219 10.76 18.01 -4.21
CA VAL A 219 10.20 17.62 -5.51
C VAL A 219 11.21 17.83 -6.64
N SER A 220 11.87 18.99 -6.64
CA SER A 220 12.91 19.32 -7.63
C SER A 220 14.10 18.35 -7.55
N LYS A 221 14.57 18.02 -6.34
CA LYS A 221 15.70 17.11 -6.13
C LYS A 221 15.38 15.66 -6.49
N CYS A 222 14.17 15.20 -6.18
CA CYS A 222 13.77 13.81 -6.43
C CYS A 222 13.48 13.54 -7.91
N GLY A 223 13.01 14.54 -8.69
CA GLY A 223 12.71 14.38 -10.11
C GLY A 223 11.70 13.27 -10.37
N TYR A 224 10.50 13.38 -9.77
CA TYR A 224 9.44 12.39 -9.94
C TYR A 224 8.90 12.40 -11.38
N ASP A 225 8.52 11.21 -11.87
CA ASP A 225 7.80 11.07 -13.14
C ASP A 225 6.36 11.55 -13.02
N THR A 226 5.73 11.34 -11.86
CA THR A 226 4.37 11.81 -11.57
C THR A 226 4.20 12.09 -10.07
N ALA A 227 3.53 13.18 -9.75
CA ALA A 227 3.09 13.48 -8.39
C ALA A 227 1.56 13.64 -8.36
N PHE A 228 0.91 12.97 -7.43
CA PHE A 228 -0.49 13.21 -7.09
C PHE A 228 -0.54 14.23 -5.97
N THR A 229 -1.07 15.40 -6.26
CA THR A 229 -1.13 16.53 -5.31
C THR A 229 -2.54 16.72 -4.80
N PHE A 230 -2.67 16.87 -3.50
CA PHE A 230 -3.95 17.02 -2.80
C PHE A 230 -3.91 18.24 -1.89
N LEU A 231 -4.98 19.00 -1.87
CA LEU A 231 -5.24 19.90 -0.74
C LEU A 231 -5.65 19.04 0.46
N TYR A 232 -5.13 19.39 1.64
CA TYR A 232 -5.54 18.72 2.86
C TYR A 232 -7.05 18.77 3.00
N SER A 233 -7.67 17.64 3.26
CA SER A 233 -9.09 17.51 3.51
C SER A 233 -9.31 16.94 4.91
N ARG A 234 -9.97 17.69 5.75
CA ARG A 234 -10.32 17.31 7.12
C ARG A 234 -11.16 16.02 7.13
N ARG A 235 -10.73 15.03 7.90
CA ARG A 235 -11.44 13.75 8.06
C ARG A 235 -11.78 13.56 9.53
N SER A 236 -13.05 13.57 9.85
CA SER A 236 -13.54 13.34 11.23
C SER A 236 -12.97 12.03 11.80
N GLY A 237 -12.59 12.06 13.07
CA GLY A 237 -11.99 10.93 13.77
C GLY A 237 -10.48 10.74 13.54
N THR A 238 -9.81 11.68 12.86
CA THR A 238 -8.36 11.71 12.73
C THR A 238 -7.72 12.76 13.63
N PRO A 239 -6.49 12.56 14.14
CA PRO A 239 -5.80 13.58 14.94
C PRO A 239 -5.66 14.94 14.23
N ALA A 240 -5.39 14.94 12.93
CA ALA A 240 -5.24 16.17 12.17
C ALA A 240 -6.57 16.97 12.03
N ALA A 241 -7.72 16.32 12.21
CA ALA A 241 -9.00 17.02 12.21
C ALA A 241 -9.20 17.91 13.44
N GLU A 242 -8.48 17.64 14.53
CA GLU A 242 -8.53 18.41 15.78
C GLU A 242 -7.44 19.50 15.85
N MET A 243 -6.53 19.54 14.87
CA MET A 243 -5.52 20.60 14.76
C MET A 243 -6.15 21.89 14.23
N GLU A 244 -5.52 23.03 14.53
CA GLU A 244 -5.92 24.33 13.98
C GLU A 244 -5.74 24.31 12.45
N GLN A 245 -6.84 24.55 11.75
CA GLN A 245 -6.87 24.54 10.28
C GLN A 245 -6.35 25.86 9.72
N ILE A 246 -5.70 25.85 8.58
CA ILE A 246 -5.25 27.02 7.83
C ILE A 246 -6.22 27.36 6.71
#